data_a89514f9234d4e625a4324e3481045d1
#
_entry.id   a89514f9234d4e625a4324e3481045d1
#
_cell.length_a   1.000
_cell.length_b   1.000
_cell.length_c   1.000
_cell.angle_alpha   90.00
_cell.angle_beta   90.00
_cell.angle_gamma   90.00
#
_symmetry.space_group_name_H-M   'P 1'
#
loop_
_entity.id
_entity.type
_entity.pdbx_description
1 polymer ?
#
loop_
_entity_poly.entity_id
_entity_poly.type
_entity_poly.pdbx_seq_one_letter_code
_entity_poly.pdbx_strand_id
1 'polypeptide(L)'
;VLVSSSASALYFLDNVSLHARVKAVDLHINKGQCWHFLGPNGAGKSSLVLLLAGIETPSQGVLKLDNIELSKHSLIQLAKTRCFLHQQQHSEFDIPLSQLLRFYTQSSVVPDKIDKCLHIGPLLHKPLSELSGGQQQRFHIARNLCQIWPAIMKGQGLILFDEPISHLDVNYQSAIMTLLQHVCELGNTVIMTSHDINVSQQYASHVGLLKNQKLVFQGCTNDVLNLNNMQAIFEHQFVQIDSEHHSQKYIVSASN
;
A
#
# COMPACT_ATOMS: atom_id res chain seq x y z
N VAL A 1 5.70 -22.64 29.22
CA VAL A 1 5.88 -22.80 27.77
C VAL A 1 4.51 -22.60 27.14
N LEU A 2 4.21 -21.36 26.75
CA LEU A 2 3.01 -21.02 25.97
C LEU A 2 3.37 -21.20 24.51
N VAL A 3 2.80 -22.20 23.88
CA VAL A 3 2.79 -22.37 22.43
C VAL A 3 1.95 -21.23 21.85
N SER A 4 2.60 -20.19 21.32
CA SER A 4 1.94 -19.19 20.52
C SER A 4 1.37 -19.89 19.29
N SER A 5 0.05 -19.84 19.11
CA SER A 5 -0.61 -20.24 17.87
C SER A 5 0.05 -19.49 16.71
N SER A 6 0.77 -20.21 15.87
CA SER A 6 1.37 -19.67 14.64
C SER A 6 0.25 -19.22 13.72
N ALA A 7 -0.09 -17.94 13.77
CA ALA A 7 -0.92 -17.34 12.74
C ALA A 7 -0.17 -17.57 11.40
N SER A 8 -0.78 -18.33 10.51
CA SER A 8 -0.16 -18.59 9.20
C SER A 8 0.03 -17.27 8.48
N ALA A 9 1.26 -17.01 8.04
CA ALA A 9 1.59 -15.79 7.30
C ALA A 9 0.68 -15.66 6.07
N LEU A 10 0.15 -14.46 5.83
CA LEU A 10 -0.60 -14.15 4.61
C LEU A 10 0.34 -14.22 3.40
N TYR A 11 1.47 -13.52 3.48
CA TYR A 11 2.55 -13.62 2.50
C TYR A 11 3.79 -14.26 3.11
N PHE A 12 4.39 -15.15 2.34
CA PHE A 12 5.67 -15.77 2.62
C PHE A 12 6.56 -15.62 1.40
N LEU A 13 7.67 -14.88 1.55
CA LEU A 13 8.73 -14.72 0.57
C LEU A 13 9.99 -15.40 1.11
N ASP A 14 10.58 -16.27 0.30
CA ASP A 14 11.83 -16.96 0.59
C ASP A 14 12.78 -16.74 -0.58
N ASN A 15 13.84 -15.96 -0.32
CA ASN A 15 14.91 -15.61 -1.27
C ASN A 15 14.36 -15.08 -2.62
N VAL A 16 13.29 -14.28 -2.57
CA VAL A 16 12.59 -13.79 -3.77
C VAL A 16 13.42 -12.73 -4.48
N SER A 17 13.61 -12.93 -5.79
CA SER A 17 14.28 -11.98 -6.67
C SER A 17 13.45 -11.70 -7.91
N LEU A 18 13.59 -10.49 -8.47
CA LEU A 18 12.98 -10.08 -9.73
C LEU A 18 14.04 -9.41 -10.61
N HIS A 19 14.80 -10.22 -11.36
CA HIS A 19 15.92 -9.76 -12.18
C HIS A 19 16.84 -8.79 -11.40
N ALA A 20 17.12 -7.59 -11.99
CA ALA A 20 17.92 -6.55 -11.35
C ALA A 20 17.09 -5.61 -10.42
N ARG A 21 15.76 -5.80 -10.32
CA ARG A 21 14.84 -4.85 -9.64
C ARG A 21 14.58 -5.18 -8.17
N VAL A 22 14.66 -6.47 -7.80
CA VAL A 22 14.51 -6.96 -6.42
C VAL A 22 15.49 -8.11 -6.23
N LYS A 23 16.21 -8.16 -5.10
CA LYS A 23 17.28 -9.11 -4.84
C LYS A 23 17.10 -9.78 -3.48
N ALA A 24 16.91 -11.11 -3.52
CA ALA A 24 16.96 -12.00 -2.35
C ALA A 24 16.14 -11.46 -1.15
N VAL A 25 14.86 -11.22 -1.36
CA VAL A 25 13.96 -10.72 -0.32
C VAL A 25 13.35 -11.89 0.44
N ASP A 26 13.56 -11.88 1.76
CA ASP A 26 12.87 -12.70 2.74
C ASP A 26 11.88 -11.82 3.50
N LEU A 27 10.59 -12.17 3.48
CA LEU A 27 9.53 -11.33 4.08
C LEU A 27 8.33 -12.18 4.49
N HIS A 28 7.82 -11.90 5.69
CA HIS A 28 6.58 -12.47 6.18
C HIS A 28 5.59 -11.35 6.51
N ILE A 29 4.40 -11.41 5.93
CA ILE A 29 3.31 -10.48 6.21
C ILE A 29 2.14 -11.27 6.76
N ASN A 30 1.61 -10.86 7.92
CA ASN A 30 0.43 -11.47 8.51
C ASN A 30 -0.85 -10.73 8.11
N LYS A 31 -2.01 -11.40 8.23
CA LYS A 31 -3.32 -10.77 8.02
C LYS A 31 -3.53 -9.62 9.01
N GLY A 32 -4.21 -8.57 8.55
CA GLY A 32 -4.52 -7.40 9.38
C GLY A 32 -3.36 -6.42 9.57
N GLN A 33 -2.22 -6.63 8.94
CA GLN A 33 -1.08 -5.71 9.03
C GLN A 33 -1.18 -4.60 7.99
N CYS A 34 -0.72 -3.39 8.38
CA CYS A 34 -0.48 -2.26 7.49
C CYS A 34 1.02 -2.12 7.27
N TRP A 35 1.49 -2.43 6.07
CA TRP A 35 2.89 -2.38 5.67
C TRP A 35 3.19 -1.19 4.77
N HIS A 36 4.19 -0.39 5.14
CA HIS A 36 4.73 0.64 4.26
C HIS A 36 6.16 0.29 3.85
N PHE A 37 6.41 0.29 2.54
CA PHE A 37 7.75 0.13 1.99
C PHE A 37 8.35 1.49 1.67
N LEU A 38 9.49 1.80 2.30
CA LEU A 38 10.23 3.05 2.19
C LEU A 38 11.62 2.82 1.59
N GLY A 39 12.22 3.86 1.06
CA GLY A 39 13.57 3.84 0.50
C GLY A 39 13.74 4.83 -0.65
N PRO A 40 14.95 5.08 -1.10
CA PRO A 40 15.24 6.01 -2.18
C PRO A 40 14.61 5.57 -3.51
N ASN A 41 14.61 6.46 -4.49
CA ASN A 41 14.16 6.14 -5.85
C ASN A 41 15.04 5.04 -6.44
N GLY A 42 14.41 4.09 -7.16
CA GLY A 42 15.11 2.93 -7.72
C GLY A 42 15.49 1.84 -6.71
N ALA A 43 15.10 1.95 -5.43
CA ALA A 43 15.38 0.93 -4.41
C ALA A 43 14.61 -0.38 -4.59
N GLY A 44 13.62 -0.45 -5.50
CA GLY A 44 12.86 -1.66 -5.79
C GLY A 44 11.48 -1.71 -5.14
N LYS A 45 10.99 -0.63 -4.49
CA LYS A 45 9.69 -0.57 -3.79
C LYS A 45 8.52 -1.00 -4.67
N SER A 46 8.30 -0.30 -5.79
CA SER A 46 7.22 -0.61 -6.73
C SER A 46 7.32 -2.03 -7.28
N SER A 47 8.55 -2.50 -7.58
CA SER A 47 8.78 -3.86 -8.07
C SER A 47 8.43 -4.91 -7.03
N LEU A 48 8.70 -4.67 -5.74
CA LEU A 48 8.29 -5.55 -4.65
C LEU A 48 6.75 -5.60 -4.53
N VAL A 49 6.08 -4.45 -4.63
CA VAL A 49 4.60 -4.42 -4.58
C VAL A 49 3.98 -5.09 -5.82
N LEU A 50 4.59 -4.97 -7.01
CA LEU A 50 4.18 -5.70 -8.22
C LEU A 50 4.30 -7.23 -8.07
N LEU A 51 5.36 -7.71 -7.41
CA LEU A 51 5.51 -9.12 -7.05
C LEU A 51 4.40 -9.57 -6.10
N LEU A 52 4.17 -8.81 -5.01
CA LEU A 52 3.10 -9.11 -4.03
C LEU A 52 1.71 -9.03 -4.66
N ALA A 53 1.53 -8.13 -5.63
CA ALA A 53 0.31 -8.06 -6.41
C ALA A 53 0.16 -9.23 -7.41
N GLY A 54 1.18 -10.06 -7.64
CA GLY A 54 1.16 -11.14 -8.63
C GLY A 54 1.05 -10.64 -10.08
N ILE A 55 1.46 -9.40 -10.33
CA ILE A 55 1.57 -8.83 -11.68
C ILE A 55 2.90 -9.24 -12.30
N GLU A 56 3.95 -9.29 -11.48
CA GLU A 56 5.24 -9.83 -11.84
C GLU A 56 5.46 -11.19 -11.17
N THR A 57 6.18 -12.06 -11.87
CA THR A 57 6.54 -13.39 -11.35
C THR A 57 8.00 -13.36 -10.87
N PRO A 58 8.32 -13.92 -9.70
CA PRO A 58 9.71 -14.02 -9.24
C PRO A 58 10.61 -14.68 -10.28
N SER A 59 11.80 -14.11 -10.51
CA SER A 59 12.84 -14.75 -11.32
C SER A 59 13.58 -15.86 -10.55
N GLN A 60 13.59 -15.75 -9.20
CA GLN A 60 14.14 -16.73 -8.27
C GLN A 60 13.38 -16.67 -6.94
N GLY A 61 13.49 -17.76 -6.16
CA GLY A 61 12.84 -17.86 -4.85
C GLY A 61 11.39 -18.29 -4.91
N VAL A 62 10.72 -18.27 -3.76
CA VAL A 62 9.34 -18.74 -3.61
C VAL A 62 8.48 -17.64 -3.00
N LEU A 63 7.40 -17.30 -3.68
CA LEU A 63 6.40 -16.33 -3.20
C LEU A 63 5.05 -17.06 -3.01
N LYS A 64 4.56 -17.08 -1.77
CA LYS A 64 3.28 -17.69 -1.41
C LYS A 64 2.31 -16.67 -0.86
N LEU A 65 1.03 -16.88 -1.15
CA LEU A 65 -0.11 -16.21 -0.54
C LEU A 65 -1.00 -17.29 0.10
N ASP A 66 -1.35 -17.16 1.37
CA ASP A 66 -2.12 -18.18 2.12
C ASP A 66 -1.53 -19.61 1.94
N ASN A 67 -0.19 -19.75 2.04
CA ASN A 67 0.58 -21.00 1.88
C ASN A 67 0.59 -21.63 0.47
N ILE A 68 -0.05 -21.02 -0.50
CA ILE A 68 -0.07 -21.47 -1.90
C ILE A 68 0.83 -20.53 -2.72
N GLU A 69 1.66 -21.06 -3.63
CA GLU A 69 2.42 -20.21 -4.54
C GLU A 69 1.49 -19.23 -5.27
N LEU A 70 1.87 -17.95 -5.29
CA LEU A 70 1.00 -16.89 -5.82
C LEU A 70 0.63 -17.14 -7.29
N SER A 71 1.51 -17.73 -8.08
CA SER A 71 1.29 -18.10 -9.48
C SER A 71 0.21 -19.19 -9.68
N LYS A 72 -0.13 -19.95 -8.63
CA LYS A 72 -1.15 -21.01 -8.67
C LYS A 72 -2.55 -20.53 -8.28
N HIS A 73 -2.68 -19.28 -7.83
CA HIS A 73 -3.98 -18.70 -7.51
C HIS A 73 -4.78 -18.36 -8.77
N SER A 74 -6.08 -18.56 -8.71
CA SER A 74 -7.00 -18.10 -9.76
C SER A 74 -7.05 -16.58 -9.79
N LEU A 75 -6.78 -15.94 -10.94
CA LEU A 75 -6.88 -14.50 -11.13
C LEU A 75 -8.29 -13.97 -10.81
N ILE A 76 -9.34 -14.76 -11.13
CA ILE A 76 -10.73 -14.40 -10.82
C ILE A 76 -10.97 -14.36 -9.31
N GLN A 77 -10.39 -15.30 -8.55
CA GLN A 77 -10.50 -15.30 -7.09
C GLN A 77 -9.70 -14.13 -6.48
N LEU A 78 -8.49 -13.91 -6.95
CA LEU A 78 -7.67 -12.78 -6.51
C LEU A 78 -8.35 -11.43 -6.79
N ALA A 79 -8.97 -11.24 -7.95
CA ALA A 79 -9.67 -10.00 -8.28
C ALA A 79 -10.86 -9.68 -7.37
N LYS A 80 -11.42 -10.68 -6.65
CA LYS A 80 -12.51 -10.48 -5.68
C LYS A 80 -12.03 -10.04 -4.30
N THR A 81 -10.77 -10.30 -3.97
CA THR A 81 -10.22 -10.05 -2.63
C THR A 81 -9.02 -9.11 -2.64
N ARG A 82 -8.40 -8.91 -3.79
CA ARG A 82 -7.18 -8.10 -3.94
C ARG A 82 -7.41 -6.98 -4.94
N CYS A 83 -7.03 -5.75 -4.55
CA CYS A 83 -6.90 -4.63 -5.47
C CYS A 83 -5.45 -4.13 -5.53
N PHE A 84 -5.09 -3.56 -6.67
CA PHE A 84 -3.77 -2.98 -6.89
C PHE A 84 -3.88 -1.62 -7.57
N LEU A 85 -3.26 -0.60 -6.98
CA LEU A 85 -3.12 0.74 -7.54
C LEU A 85 -1.68 0.96 -7.99
N HIS A 86 -1.47 1.12 -9.29
CA HIS A 86 -0.18 1.50 -9.84
C HIS A 86 0.04 3.01 -9.74
N GLN A 87 1.29 3.46 -9.61
CA GLN A 87 1.67 4.86 -9.49
C GLN A 87 1.22 5.71 -10.69
N GLN A 88 1.33 5.18 -11.91
CA GLN A 88 0.86 5.84 -13.12
C GLN A 88 -0.35 5.11 -13.68
N GLN A 89 -1.45 5.81 -13.81
CA GLN A 89 -2.65 5.29 -14.44
C GLN A 89 -3.02 6.18 -15.63
N HIS A 90 -3.01 5.58 -16.82
CA HIS A 90 -3.52 6.21 -18.01
C HIS A 90 -4.87 5.58 -18.35
N SER A 91 -5.88 6.39 -18.56
CA SER A 91 -7.14 5.93 -19.13
C SER A 91 -7.32 6.65 -20.45
N GLU A 92 -7.45 5.86 -21.51
CA GLU A 92 -7.72 6.34 -22.87
C GLU A 92 -9.23 6.51 -23.13
N PHE A 93 -10.07 6.12 -22.16
CA PHE A 93 -11.52 6.12 -22.35
C PHE A 93 -12.15 7.43 -21.84
N ASP A 94 -12.82 8.12 -22.74
CA ASP A 94 -13.58 9.35 -22.44
C ASP A 94 -15.05 9.00 -22.13
N ILE A 95 -15.24 8.25 -21.06
CA ILE A 95 -16.55 7.81 -20.55
C ILE A 95 -16.77 8.32 -19.12
N PRO A 96 -18.03 8.57 -18.70
CA PRO A 96 -18.32 8.97 -17.34
C PRO A 96 -17.77 8.00 -16.30
N LEU A 97 -17.27 8.52 -15.17
CA LEU A 97 -16.69 7.71 -14.10
C LEU A 97 -17.66 6.64 -13.55
N SER A 98 -18.97 6.94 -13.55
CA SER A 98 -20.00 5.95 -13.17
C SER A 98 -20.01 4.73 -14.08
N GLN A 99 -19.78 4.90 -15.39
CA GLN A 99 -19.65 3.79 -16.32
C GLN A 99 -18.32 3.06 -16.12
N LEU A 100 -17.22 3.81 -15.97
CA LEU A 100 -15.92 3.22 -15.71
C LEU A 100 -15.94 2.39 -14.40
N LEU A 101 -16.59 2.87 -13.33
CA LEU A 101 -16.72 2.14 -12.08
C LEU A 101 -17.47 0.80 -12.28
N ARG A 102 -18.53 0.77 -13.09
CA ARG A 102 -19.30 -0.45 -13.35
C ARG A 102 -18.50 -1.58 -14.00
N PHE A 103 -17.46 -1.27 -14.80
CA PHE A 103 -16.58 -2.31 -15.35
C PHE A 103 -15.83 -3.07 -14.26
N TYR A 104 -15.50 -2.43 -13.14
CA TYR A 104 -14.72 -3.04 -12.06
C TYR A 104 -15.58 -3.61 -10.95
N THR A 105 -16.76 -3.02 -10.70
CA THR A 105 -17.56 -3.32 -9.50
C THR A 105 -18.93 -3.94 -9.79
N GLN A 106 -19.34 -3.96 -11.06
CA GLN A 106 -20.71 -4.28 -11.50
C GLN A 106 -21.79 -3.35 -10.90
N SER A 107 -21.38 -2.26 -10.27
CA SER A 107 -22.23 -1.25 -9.65
C SER A 107 -21.67 0.14 -9.97
N SER A 108 -22.54 1.14 -10.07
CA SER A 108 -22.17 2.56 -10.15
C SER A 108 -22.23 3.26 -8.79
N VAL A 109 -22.57 2.52 -7.72
CA VAL A 109 -22.71 3.07 -6.38
C VAL A 109 -21.39 2.99 -5.64
N VAL A 110 -20.91 4.11 -5.15
CA VAL A 110 -19.76 4.20 -4.25
C VAL A 110 -20.26 4.01 -2.81
N PRO A 111 -19.66 3.11 -2.02
CA PRO A 111 -20.01 2.96 -0.61
C PRO A 111 -19.85 4.29 0.16
N ASP A 112 -20.80 4.63 1.03
CA ASP A 112 -20.83 5.89 1.79
C ASP A 112 -19.52 6.21 2.50
N LYS A 113 -18.85 5.20 3.08
CA LYS A 113 -17.56 5.38 3.76
C LYS A 113 -16.46 5.87 2.81
N ILE A 114 -16.46 5.35 1.60
CA ILE A 114 -15.50 5.74 0.55
C ILE A 114 -15.85 7.14 0.05
N ASP A 115 -17.13 7.40 -0.22
CA ASP A 115 -17.57 8.68 -0.78
C ASP A 115 -17.39 9.83 0.21
N LYS A 116 -17.70 9.63 1.49
CA LYS A 116 -17.45 10.63 2.55
C LYS A 116 -15.98 11.01 2.68
N CYS A 117 -15.08 10.08 2.41
CA CYS A 117 -13.63 10.29 2.50
C CYS A 117 -13.05 10.91 1.23
N LEU A 118 -13.49 10.42 0.06
CA LEU A 118 -12.86 10.74 -1.23
C LEU A 118 -13.66 11.74 -2.08
N HIS A 119 -14.90 12.04 -1.72
CA HIS A 119 -15.81 12.95 -2.43
C HIS A 119 -15.90 12.64 -3.93
N ILE A 120 -16.23 11.39 -4.26
CA ILE A 120 -16.31 10.88 -5.64
C ILE A 120 -17.72 11.06 -6.24
N GLY A 121 -18.76 11.00 -5.41
CA GLY A 121 -20.15 11.10 -5.86
C GLY A 121 -20.41 12.27 -6.82
N PRO A 122 -20.00 13.52 -6.50
CA PRO A 122 -20.17 14.67 -7.38
C PRO A 122 -19.42 14.57 -8.73
N LEU A 123 -18.43 13.68 -8.84
CA LEU A 123 -17.60 13.53 -10.03
C LEU A 123 -18.08 12.42 -10.96
N LEU A 124 -19.00 11.57 -10.55
CA LEU A 124 -19.40 10.35 -11.26
C LEU A 124 -19.97 10.60 -12.66
N HIS A 125 -20.51 11.78 -12.93
CA HIS A 125 -21.06 12.15 -14.23
C HIS A 125 -20.01 12.65 -15.22
N LYS A 126 -18.78 12.97 -14.75
CA LYS A 126 -17.67 13.48 -15.56
C LYS A 126 -16.83 12.35 -16.15
N PRO A 127 -16.22 12.53 -17.32
CA PRO A 127 -15.16 11.65 -17.80
C PRO A 127 -13.85 11.91 -17.04
N LEU A 128 -12.94 10.93 -17.07
CA LEU A 128 -11.66 11.03 -16.37
C LEU A 128 -10.78 12.18 -16.91
N SER A 129 -10.88 12.49 -18.19
CA SER A 129 -10.15 13.57 -18.88
C SER A 129 -10.47 14.98 -18.34
N GLU A 130 -11.65 15.19 -17.76
CA GLU A 130 -12.05 16.47 -17.16
C GLU A 130 -11.59 16.66 -15.71
N LEU A 131 -10.98 15.64 -15.10
CA LEU A 131 -10.58 15.68 -13.71
C LEU A 131 -9.16 16.23 -13.54
N SER A 132 -8.95 16.98 -12.45
CA SER A 132 -7.58 17.28 -12.01
C SER A 132 -6.83 16.01 -11.59
N GLY A 133 -5.49 16.04 -11.58
CA GLY A 133 -4.68 14.88 -11.17
C GLY A 133 -5.05 14.34 -9.78
N GLY A 134 -5.31 15.22 -8.81
CA GLY A 134 -5.76 14.80 -7.47
C GLY A 134 -7.16 14.18 -7.48
N GLN A 135 -8.09 14.67 -8.33
CA GLN A 135 -9.40 14.05 -8.50
C GLN A 135 -9.30 12.67 -9.16
N GLN A 136 -8.45 12.53 -10.19
CA GLN A 136 -8.17 11.24 -10.82
C GLN A 136 -7.61 10.25 -9.80
N GLN A 137 -6.63 10.66 -9.00
CA GLN A 137 -6.02 9.81 -7.98
C GLN A 137 -7.06 9.35 -6.95
N ARG A 138 -7.91 10.25 -6.44
CA ARG A 138 -8.99 9.88 -5.53
C ARG A 138 -9.98 8.90 -6.15
N PHE A 139 -10.34 9.09 -7.42
CA PHE A 139 -11.20 8.15 -8.14
C PHE A 139 -10.55 6.78 -8.30
N HIS A 140 -9.27 6.72 -8.64
CA HIS A 140 -8.56 5.45 -8.77
C HIS A 140 -8.49 4.68 -7.44
N ILE A 141 -8.25 5.37 -6.32
CA ILE A 141 -8.31 4.77 -4.99
C ILE A 141 -9.73 4.24 -4.70
N ALA A 142 -10.76 5.08 -4.91
CA ALA A 142 -12.14 4.68 -4.70
C ALA A 142 -12.53 3.45 -5.53
N ARG A 143 -12.20 3.46 -6.83
CA ARG A 143 -12.46 2.34 -7.74
C ARG A 143 -11.84 1.03 -7.24
N ASN A 144 -10.57 1.08 -6.81
CA ASN A 144 -9.86 -0.09 -6.30
C ASN A 144 -10.52 -0.64 -5.02
N LEU A 145 -10.88 0.24 -4.08
CA LEU A 145 -11.57 -0.17 -2.86
C LEU A 145 -12.99 -0.70 -3.15
N CYS A 146 -13.73 -0.05 -4.05
CA CYS A 146 -15.06 -0.50 -4.47
C CYS A 146 -15.01 -1.89 -5.11
N GLN A 147 -13.99 -2.21 -5.91
CA GLN A 147 -13.83 -3.52 -6.55
C GLN A 147 -13.87 -4.66 -5.54
N ILE A 148 -13.21 -4.49 -4.41
CA ILE A 148 -13.11 -5.54 -3.38
C ILE A 148 -13.90 -5.21 -2.11
N TRP A 149 -14.82 -4.25 -2.16
CA TRP A 149 -15.59 -3.80 -1.00
C TRP A 149 -16.26 -4.93 -0.22
N PRO A 150 -16.91 -5.93 -0.89
CA PRO A 150 -17.49 -7.07 -0.19
C PRO A 150 -16.47 -7.91 0.61
N ALA A 151 -15.23 -7.98 0.15
CA ALA A 151 -14.14 -8.66 0.86
C ALA A 151 -13.62 -7.79 2.01
N ILE A 152 -13.51 -6.49 1.81
CA ILE A 152 -13.12 -5.52 2.87
C ILE A 152 -14.08 -5.63 4.06
N MET A 153 -15.38 -5.67 3.81
CA MET A 153 -16.39 -5.78 4.88
C MET A 153 -16.35 -7.10 5.66
N LYS A 154 -15.65 -8.10 5.14
CA LYS A 154 -15.42 -9.41 5.79
C LYS A 154 -14.04 -9.53 6.42
N GLY A 155 -13.20 -8.48 6.36
CA GLY A 155 -11.82 -8.54 6.83
C GLY A 155 -10.91 -9.43 5.97
N GLN A 156 -11.22 -9.61 4.69
CA GLN A 156 -10.52 -10.50 3.76
C GLN A 156 -9.89 -9.75 2.59
N GLY A 157 -9.96 -8.42 2.63
CA GLY A 157 -9.39 -7.55 1.59
C GLY A 157 -7.88 -7.47 1.67
N LEU A 158 -7.24 -7.48 0.52
CA LEU A 158 -5.81 -7.26 0.32
C LEU A 158 -5.62 -6.05 -0.58
N ILE A 159 -5.15 -4.96 0.00
CA ILE A 159 -4.99 -3.67 -0.65
C ILE A 159 -3.51 -3.42 -0.89
N LEU A 160 -3.12 -3.30 -2.17
CA LEU A 160 -1.74 -3.01 -2.55
C LEU A 160 -1.70 -1.70 -3.35
N PHE A 161 -1.05 -0.69 -2.81
CA PHE A 161 -1.00 0.64 -3.42
C PHE A 161 0.45 1.11 -3.62
N ASP A 162 0.76 1.57 -4.82
CA ASP A 162 2.04 2.17 -5.13
C ASP A 162 1.91 3.70 -5.10
N GLU A 163 2.46 4.32 -4.07
CA GLU A 163 2.44 5.77 -3.80
C GLU A 163 1.02 6.41 -3.86
N PRO A 164 0.03 5.90 -3.11
CA PRO A 164 -1.36 6.31 -3.29
C PRO A 164 -1.64 7.77 -2.96
N ILE A 165 -0.86 8.39 -2.09
CA ILE A 165 -1.10 9.75 -1.58
C ILE A 165 -0.22 10.81 -2.24
N SER A 166 0.64 10.42 -3.20
CA SER A 166 1.44 11.37 -3.97
C SER A 166 0.51 12.33 -4.75
N HIS A 167 0.89 13.61 -4.83
CA HIS A 167 0.15 14.67 -5.53
C HIS A 167 -1.25 15.01 -4.97
N LEU A 168 -1.58 14.55 -3.76
CA LEU A 168 -2.79 14.95 -3.06
C LEU A 168 -2.50 16.05 -2.04
N ASP A 169 -3.49 16.90 -1.78
CA ASP A 169 -3.42 17.83 -0.66
C ASP A 169 -3.48 17.10 0.70
N VAL A 170 -2.99 17.77 1.74
CA VAL A 170 -2.82 17.19 3.08
C VAL A 170 -4.15 16.66 3.66
N ASN A 171 -5.29 17.31 3.36
CA ASN A 171 -6.59 16.88 3.86
C ASN A 171 -6.97 15.51 3.27
N TYR A 172 -6.81 15.33 1.96
CA TYR A 172 -7.09 14.04 1.32
C TYR A 172 -6.06 12.97 1.67
N GLN A 173 -4.77 13.34 1.84
CA GLN A 173 -3.78 12.39 2.35
C GLN A 173 -4.20 11.82 3.70
N SER A 174 -4.54 12.69 4.65
CA SER A 174 -4.99 12.28 6.00
C SER A 174 -6.26 11.44 5.94
N ALA A 175 -7.26 11.86 5.14
CA ALA A 175 -8.52 11.14 5.00
C ALA A 175 -8.31 9.72 4.44
N ILE A 176 -7.47 9.57 3.40
CA ILE A 176 -7.14 8.26 2.81
C ILE A 176 -6.41 7.38 3.82
N MET A 177 -5.42 7.92 4.52
CA MET A 177 -4.66 7.14 5.50
C MET A 177 -5.54 6.67 6.66
N THR A 178 -6.44 7.54 7.15
CA THR A 178 -7.45 7.18 8.16
C THR A 178 -8.41 6.10 7.66
N LEU A 179 -8.86 6.19 6.39
CA LEU A 179 -9.70 5.16 5.78
C LEU A 179 -8.97 3.81 5.70
N LEU A 180 -7.70 3.80 5.26
CA LEU A 180 -6.89 2.58 5.15
C LEU A 180 -6.59 1.97 6.52
N GLN A 181 -6.35 2.80 7.55
CA GLN A 181 -6.20 2.35 8.93
C GLN A 181 -7.48 1.67 9.41
N HIS A 182 -8.64 2.30 9.23
CA HIS A 182 -9.92 1.68 9.58
C HIS A 182 -10.15 0.36 8.82
N VAL A 183 -9.77 0.28 7.56
CA VAL A 183 -9.82 -0.96 6.78
C VAL A 183 -8.94 -2.06 7.39
N CYS A 184 -7.73 -1.71 7.88
CA CYS A 184 -6.88 -2.66 8.62
C CYS A 184 -7.52 -3.13 9.92
N GLU A 185 -8.14 -2.24 10.69
CA GLU A 185 -8.84 -2.56 11.95
C GLU A 185 -9.98 -3.59 11.74
N LEU A 186 -10.58 -3.62 10.56
CA LEU A 186 -11.55 -4.65 10.15
C LEU A 186 -10.90 -6.02 9.83
N GLY A 187 -9.59 -6.16 9.94
CA GLY A 187 -8.83 -7.39 9.66
C GLY A 187 -8.24 -7.49 8.25
N ASN A 188 -8.40 -6.45 7.42
CA ASN A 188 -7.83 -6.43 6.08
C ASN A 188 -6.33 -6.10 6.12
N THR A 189 -5.60 -6.52 5.08
CA THR A 189 -4.17 -6.24 4.95
C THR A 189 -3.95 -5.12 3.94
N VAL A 190 -3.19 -4.10 4.35
CA VAL A 190 -2.79 -2.99 3.50
C VAL A 190 -1.28 -3.01 3.30
N ILE A 191 -0.85 -2.91 2.06
CA ILE A 191 0.56 -2.84 1.66
C ILE A 191 0.70 -1.64 0.74
N MET A 192 1.60 -0.72 1.07
CA MET A 192 1.83 0.42 0.19
C MET A 192 3.29 0.83 0.16
N THR A 193 3.66 1.53 -0.90
CA THR A 193 4.91 2.27 -0.93
C THR A 193 4.67 3.71 -0.49
N SER A 194 5.65 4.31 0.15
CA SER A 194 5.62 5.71 0.55
C SER A 194 6.99 6.35 0.44
N HIS A 195 7.03 7.66 0.28
CA HIS A 195 8.22 8.49 0.46
C HIS A 195 8.18 9.29 1.77
N ASP A 196 7.01 9.34 2.41
CA ASP A 196 6.84 10.09 3.65
C ASP A 196 7.06 9.19 4.87
N ILE A 197 8.14 9.48 5.59
CA ILE A 197 8.56 8.77 6.80
C ILE A 197 7.54 9.00 7.91
N ASN A 198 7.06 10.24 8.07
CA ASN A 198 6.18 10.62 9.17
C ASN A 198 4.76 10.05 8.98
N VAL A 199 4.25 10.04 7.75
CA VAL A 199 3.02 9.31 7.42
C VAL A 199 3.18 7.82 7.73
N SER A 200 4.32 7.23 7.38
CA SER A 200 4.55 5.82 7.68
C SER A 200 4.68 5.54 9.17
N GLN A 201 5.31 6.44 9.92
CA GLN A 201 5.41 6.35 11.37
C GLN A 201 4.04 6.44 12.06
N GLN A 202 3.14 7.25 11.52
CA GLN A 202 1.81 7.46 12.09
C GLN A 202 0.83 6.33 11.77
N TYR A 203 0.86 5.77 10.57
CA TYR A 203 -0.21 4.91 10.06
C TYR A 203 0.20 3.46 9.81
N ALA A 204 1.49 3.17 9.63
CA ALA A 204 1.94 1.80 9.41
C ALA A 204 2.10 1.03 10.71
N SER A 205 1.66 -0.23 10.75
CA SER A 205 2.01 -1.15 11.83
C SER A 205 3.40 -1.75 11.63
N HIS A 206 3.81 -1.93 10.38
CA HIS A 206 5.08 -2.51 9.96
C HIS A 206 5.69 -1.70 8.81
N VAL A 207 7.00 -1.68 8.78
CA VAL A 207 7.78 -0.99 7.74
C VAL A 207 8.85 -1.90 7.18
N GLY A 208 9.05 -1.79 5.87
CA GLY A 208 10.20 -2.36 5.16
C GLY A 208 11.04 -1.26 4.54
N LEU A 209 12.33 -1.22 4.85
CA LEU A 209 13.28 -0.25 4.29
C LEU A 209 14.11 -0.90 3.19
N LEU A 210 13.98 -0.38 1.96
CA LEU A 210 14.69 -0.88 0.79
C LEU A 210 15.86 0.03 0.41
N LYS A 211 16.98 -0.58 0.03
CA LYS A 211 18.15 0.08 -0.56
C LYS A 211 18.84 -0.85 -1.57
N ASN A 212 19.23 -0.34 -2.72
CA ASN A 212 19.94 -1.10 -3.75
C ASN A 212 19.26 -2.43 -4.12
N GLN A 213 17.92 -2.39 -4.29
CA GLN A 213 17.04 -3.51 -4.64
C GLN A 213 16.93 -4.62 -3.57
N LYS A 214 17.39 -4.35 -2.33
CA LYS A 214 17.31 -5.27 -1.19
C LYS A 214 16.40 -4.72 -0.10
N LEU A 215 15.69 -5.58 0.58
CA LEU A 215 14.99 -5.26 1.83
C LEU A 215 16.03 -5.36 2.96
N VAL A 216 16.45 -4.20 3.49
CA VAL A 216 17.56 -4.10 4.45
C VAL A 216 17.08 -4.21 5.90
N PHE A 217 15.97 -3.52 6.20
CA PHE A 217 15.34 -3.56 7.52
C PHE A 217 13.85 -3.81 7.36
N GLN A 218 13.27 -4.59 8.27
CA GLN A 218 11.84 -4.88 8.27
C GLN A 218 11.35 -5.24 9.66
N GLY A 219 10.12 -4.91 9.97
CA GLY A 219 9.49 -5.22 11.26
C GLY A 219 8.48 -4.18 11.71
N CYS A 220 8.20 -4.16 13.01
CA CYS A 220 7.32 -3.17 13.61
C CYS A 220 7.85 -1.75 13.36
N THR A 221 6.93 -0.82 13.09
CA THR A 221 7.27 0.56 12.71
C THR A 221 8.21 1.21 13.72
N ASN A 222 7.93 1.09 15.02
CA ASN A 222 8.74 1.72 16.05
C ASN A 222 10.17 1.17 16.17
N ASP A 223 10.38 -0.10 15.79
CA ASP A 223 11.70 -0.74 15.84
C ASP A 223 12.53 -0.39 14.62
N VAL A 224 11.88 -0.26 13.45
CA VAL A 224 12.53 -0.06 12.15
C VAL A 224 12.77 1.42 11.86
N LEU A 225 11.81 2.31 12.15
CA LEU A 225 11.95 3.76 11.92
C LEU A 225 12.71 4.41 13.07
N ASN A 226 14.02 4.25 13.08
CA ASN A 226 14.95 4.94 13.98
C ASN A 226 16.03 5.70 13.19
N LEU A 227 16.70 6.66 13.82
CA LEU A 227 17.67 7.53 13.16
C LEU A 227 18.80 6.77 12.46
N ASN A 228 19.31 5.69 13.09
CA ASN A 228 20.42 4.91 12.54
C ASN A 228 20.01 4.21 11.24
N ASN A 229 18.85 3.55 11.23
CA ASN A 229 18.34 2.88 10.03
C ASN A 229 18.02 3.88 8.93
N MET A 230 17.42 5.02 9.27
CA MET A 230 17.10 6.06 8.31
C MET A 230 18.35 6.64 7.66
N GLN A 231 19.40 6.94 8.46
CA GLN A 231 20.67 7.40 7.94
C GLN A 231 21.35 6.35 7.04
N ALA A 232 21.32 5.07 7.41
CA ALA A 232 21.89 3.98 6.61
C ALA A 232 21.19 3.82 5.24
N ILE A 233 19.87 4.05 5.19
CA ILE A 233 19.07 3.88 3.97
C ILE A 233 19.17 5.10 3.06
N PHE A 234 18.98 6.31 3.59
CA PHE A 234 18.87 7.53 2.78
C PHE A 234 20.17 8.31 2.63
N GLU A 235 21.25 7.88 3.31
CA GLU A 235 22.58 8.55 3.25
C GLU A 235 22.51 10.03 3.62
N HIS A 236 21.58 10.39 4.51
CA HIS A 236 21.31 11.74 4.94
C HIS A 236 21.17 11.78 6.47
N GLN A 237 21.52 12.91 7.08
CA GLN A 237 21.36 13.09 8.53
C GLN A 237 19.89 13.37 8.85
N PHE A 238 19.38 12.68 9.86
CA PHE A 238 18.05 12.86 10.39
C PHE A 238 18.15 13.26 11.87
N VAL A 239 17.20 14.08 12.30
CA VAL A 239 16.99 14.42 13.70
C VAL A 239 15.58 14.04 14.11
N GLN A 240 15.42 13.71 15.37
CA GLN A 240 14.10 13.42 15.94
C GLN A 240 13.64 14.66 16.69
N ILE A 241 12.43 15.11 16.42
CA ILE A 241 11.77 16.22 17.10
C ILE A 241 10.59 15.67 17.88
N ASP A 242 10.54 15.93 19.17
CA ASP A 242 9.39 15.60 20.00
C ASP A 242 8.31 16.69 19.85
N SER A 243 7.06 16.28 19.63
CA SER A 243 5.94 17.22 19.63
C SER A 243 5.60 17.66 21.05
N GLU A 244 5.55 18.97 21.29
CA GLU A 244 5.16 19.52 22.61
C GLU A 244 3.70 19.20 23.01
N HIS A 245 2.84 18.92 22.03
CA HIS A 245 1.39 18.75 22.25
C HIS A 245 0.89 17.32 22.05
N HIS A 246 1.68 16.44 21.45
CA HIS A 246 1.32 15.05 21.22
C HIS A 246 2.55 14.17 21.53
N SER A 247 2.34 13.01 22.11
CA SER A 247 3.42 12.02 22.37
C SER A 247 4.03 11.45 21.07
N GLN A 248 3.94 12.19 19.97
CA GLN A 248 4.45 11.82 18.66
C GLN A 248 5.86 12.38 18.45
N LYS A 249 6.72 11.54 17.92
CA LYS A 249 8.07 11.87 17.51
C LYS A 249 8.08 12.01 16.00
N TYR A 250 8.70 13.07 15.49
CA TYR A 250 8.87 13.30 14.06
C TYR A 250 10.31 13.09 13.66
N ILE A 251 10.52 12.40 12.55
CA ILE A 251 11.84 12.25 11.95
C ILE A 251 11.93 13.26 10.81
N VAL A 252 12.84 14.22 10.94
CA VAL A 252 13.06 15.26 9.94
C VAL A 252 14.50 15.23 9.45
N SER A 253 14.70 15.64 8.19
CA SER A 253 16.01 15.79 7.60
C SER A 253 16.74 16.95 8.29
N ALA A 254 17.96 16.73 8.77
CA ALA A 254 18.78 17.81 9.28
C ALA A 254 19.19 18.70 8.12
N SER A 255 18.88 20.01 8.21
CA SER A 255 19.41 21.02 7.29
C SER A 255 20.90 21.21 7.60
N ASN A 256 21.76 21.17 6.57
CA ASN A 256 23.15 21.62 6.68
C ASN A 256 23.21 23.12 6.86
#